data_8030f986b20ec4e0ddf5f7f4dcf5d006
#
_entry.id   8030f986b20ec4e0ddf5f7f4dcf5d006
#
_cell.length_a   1.000
_cell.length_b   1.000
_cell.length_c   1.000
_cell.angle_alpha   90.00
_cell.angle_beta   90.00
_cell.angle_gamma   90.00
#
_symmetry.space_group_name_H-M   'P 1'
#
loop_
_entity.id
_entity.type
_entity.pdbx_description
1 polymer ?
#
loop_
_entity_poly.entity_id
_entity_poly.type
_entity_poly.pdbx_seq_one_letter_code
_entity_poly.pdbx_strand_id
1 'polypeptide(L)' 'MQRFAQAASTLLMIASSVVIAADDAKQRQDLTAVIALHGQPCGEVVSYVAQGDNDFVATCKDGNRYRVYVKDGRVVVEKK' A
#
# COMPACT_ATOMS: atom_id res chain seq x y z
N MET A 1 -25.47 10.54 45.11
CA MET A 1 -25.27 10.57 44.52
C MET A 1 -24.54 10.32 43.65
N GLN A 2 -24.45 10.24 43.21
CA GLN A 2 -23.84 10.10 42.40
C GLN A 2 -23.37 9.91 41.48
N ARG A 3 -23.25 9.81 41.00
CA ARG A 3 -22.95 9.66 40.16
C ARG A 3 -22.23 9.58 39.41
N PHE A 4 -21.96 9.35 39.08
CA PHE A 4 -21.39 9.40 38.36
C PHE A 4 -20.90 9.05 37.53
N ALA A 5 -20.93 8.79 37.08
CA ALA A 5 -20.57 8.53 36.32
C ALA A 5 -19.95 8.46 35.49
N GLN A 6 -19.80 8.45 34.93
CA GLN A 6 -19.36 8.55 34.12
C GLN A 6 -18.70 8.29 33.38
N ALA A 7 -18.71 8.19 32.97
CA ALA A 7 -18.22 8.04 32.27
C ALA A 7 -17.43 7.84 31.50
N ALA A 8 -17.23 7.74 31.06
CA ALA A 8 -16.54 7.74 30.35
C ALA A 8 -16.05 7.23 29.38
N SER A 9 -15.95 7.13 28.95
CA SER A 9 -15.59 6.84 28.17
C SER A 9 -15.00 6.78 27.23
N THR A 10 -14.84 6.81 26.75
CA THR A 10 -14.46 6.90 25.88
C THR A 10 -13.64 6.62 25.08
N LEU A 11 -13.34 6.54 24.68
CA LEU A 11 -12.67 6.48 23.98
C LEU A 11 -12.01 6.04 23.15
N LEU A 12 -11.69 5.90 22.69
CA LEU A 12 -11.08 5.62 22.05
C LEU A 12 -10.65 5.22 21.03
N MET A 13 -10.44 5.06 20.44
CA MET A 13 -10.20 4.73 19.53
C MET A 13 -9.41 4.96 18.58
N ILE A 14 -9.07 4.97 18.03
CA ILE A 14 -8.43 5.53 17.25
C ILE A 14 -7.17 5.04 16.73
N ALA A 15 -6.26 4.63 16.81
CA ALA A 15 -4.96 4.17 16.48
C ALA A 15 -4.81 3.36 15.21
N SER A 16 -5.87 2.84 14.66
CA SER A 16 -5.77 1.97 13.48
C SER A 16 -5.14 2.65 12.27
N SER A 17 -5.19 3.96 12.19
CA SER A 17 -4.61 4.66 11.06
C SER A 17 -3.10 4.47 10.95
N VAL A 18 -2.43 4.26 12.08
CA VAL A 18 -0.99 4.05 12.08
C VAL A 18 -0.65 2.73 11.39
N VAL A 19 -1.45 1.71 11.61
CA VAL A 19 -1.22 0.40 11.01
C VAL A 19 -1.36 0.48 9.48
N ILE A 20 -2.34 1.23 9.01
CA ILE A 20 -2.56 1.40 7.58
C ILE A 20 -1.35 2.05 6.92
N ALA A 21 -0.76 3.05 7.56
CA ALA A 21 0.41 3.73 7.02
C ALA A 21 1.60 2.79 6.90
N ALA A 22 1.80 1.90 7.88
CA ALA A 22 2.89 0.94 7.85
C ALA A 22 2.71 -0.07 6.72
N ASP A 23 1.48 -0.55 6.51
CA ASP A 23 1.18 -1.47 5.42
C ASP A 23 1.42 -0.82 4.07
N ASP A 24 1.06 0.44 3.94
CA ASP A 24 1.27 1.18 2.70
C ASP A 24 2.75 1.30 2.36
N ALA A 25 3.58 1.61 3.34
CA ALA A 25 5.01 1.72 3.12
C ALA A 25 5.62 0.37 2.69
N LYS A 26 5.20 -0.70 3.33
CA LYS A 26 5.68 -2.03 2.99
C LYS A 26 5.26 -2.41 1.57
N GLN A 27 4.02 -2.10 1.20
CA GLN A 27 3.54 -2.40 -0.13
C GLN A 27 4.34 -1.65 -1.20
N ARG A 28 4.68 -0.39 -0.96
CA ARG A 28 5.50 0.36 -1.89
C ARG A 28 6.88 -0.27 -2.05
N GLN A 29 7.47 -0.73 -0.97
CA GLN A 29 8.77 -1.40 -1.02
C GLN A 29 8.69 -2.70 -1.80
N ASP A 30 7.63 -3.47 -1.59
CA ASP A 30 7.43 -4.73 -2.30
C ASP A 30 7.28 -4.49 -3.80
N LEU A 31 6.49 -3.49 -4.18
CA LEU A 31 6.29 -3.16 -5.60
C LEU A 31 7.60 -2.67 -6.22
N THR A 32 8.38 -1.89 -5.50
CA THR A 32 9.68 -1.44 -5.98
C THR A 32 10.58 -2.62 -6.31
N ALA A 33 10.64 -3.59 -5.42
CA ALA A 33 11.48 -4.76 -5.62
C ALA A 33 11.01 -5.60 -6.83
N VAL A 34 9.70 -5.78 -6.95
CA VAL A 34 9.14 -6.56 -8.05
C VAL A 34 9.46 -5.91 -9.40
N ILE A 35 9.26 -4.60 -9.50
CA ILE A 35 9.54 -3.89 -10.75
C ILE A 35 11.02 -3.98 -11.10
N ALA A 36 11.89 -3.84 -10.11
CA ALA A 36 13.33 -3.93 -10.32
C ALA A 36 13.72 -5.34 -10.78
N LEU A 37 13.16 -6.37 -10.18
CA LEU A 37 13.43 -7.74 -10.56
C LEU A 37 13.01 -8.06 -11.99
N HIS A 38 12.03 -7.32 -12.50
CA HIS A 38 11.61 -7.47 -13.89
C HIS A 38 12.42 -6.60 -14.84
N GLY A 39 13.48 -5.96 -14.33
CA GLY A 39 14.37 -5.17 -15.15
C GLY A 39 13.81 -3.84 -15.64
N GLN A 40 12.77 -3.36 -15.01
CA GLN A 40 12.14 -2.10 -15.43
C GLN A 40 12.68 -0.93 -14.64
N PRO A 41 12.95 0.20 -15.30
CA PRO A 41 13.42 1.40 -14.59
C PRO A 41 12.28 1.99 -13.75
N CYS A 42 12.59 2.32 -12.52
CA CYS A 42 11.61 2.87 -11.59
C CYS A 42 12.26 3.79 -10.55
N GLY A 43 13.38 3.34 -10.00
CA GLY A 43 13.99 3.97 -8.86
C GLY A 43 13.31 3.53 -7.59
N GLU A 44 12.08 4.00 -7.39
CA GLU A 44 11.34 3.69 -6.19
C GLU A 44 9.86 3.97 -6.45
N VAL A 45 8.98 3.11 -5.96
CA VAL A 45 7.55 3.37 -6.03
C VAL A 45 7.18 4.41 -4.98
N VAL A 46 6.63 5.52 -5.42
CA VAL A 46 6.24 6.61 -4.51
C VAL A 46 4.76 6.56 -4.16
N SER A 47 3.95 5.93 -5.01
CA SER A 47 2.53 5.75 -4.72
C SER A 47 2.00 4.58 -5.53
N TYR A 48 0.86 4.06 -5.12
CA TYR A 48 0.20 3.00 -5.88
C TYR A 48 -1.30 3.04 -5.63
N VAL A 49 -2.03 2.43 -6.55
CA VAL A 49 -3.47 2.23 -6.43
C VAL A 49 -3.74 0.74 -6.59
N ALA A 50 -4.46 0.16 -5.65
CA ALA A 50 -4.91 -1.22 -5.76
C ALA A 50 -6.15 -1.27 -6.63
N GLN A 51 -6.13 -2.09 -7.67
CA GLN A 51 -7.26 -2.26 -8.57
C GLN A 51 -8.07 -3.50 -8.26
N GLY A 52 -7.53 -4.36 -7.43
CA GLY A 52 -8.15 -5.62 -7.06
C GLY A 52 -7.14 -6.43 -6.28
N ASP A 53 -7.44 -7.70 -6.04
CA ASP A 53 -6.53 -8.58 -5.34
C ASP A 53 -5.28 -8.79 -6.17
N ASN A 54 -4.12 -8.49 -5.58
CA ASN A 54 -2.83 -8.65 -6.24
C ASN A 54 -2.78 -7.96 -7.60
N ASP A 55 -3.36 -6.77 -7.69
CA ASP A 55 -3.38 -6.00 -8.93
C ASP A 55 -3.23 -4.53 -8.57
N PHE A 56 -2.11 -3.94 -8.97
CA PHE A 56 -1.75 -2.58 -8.58
C PHE A 56 -1.29 -1.77 -9.78
N VAL A 57 -1.52 -0.47 -9.71
CA VAL A 57 -0.86 0.48 -10.62
C VAL A 57 0.09 1.29 -9.76
N ALA A 58 1.37 1.16 -10.03
CA ALA A 58 2.43 1.81 -9.25
C ALA A 58 2.99 2.99 -10.02
N THR A 59 3.25 4.08 -9.32
CA THR A 59 3.91 5.26 -9.87
C THR A 59 5.31 5.34 -9.28
N CYS A 60 6.29 5.47 -10.16
CA CYS A 60 7.69 5.46 -9.78
C CYS A 60 8.24 6.88 -9.64
N LYS A 61 9.33 7.00 -8.88
CA LYS A 61 9.98 8.27 -8.66
C LYS A 61 10.43 8.92 -9.95
N ASP A 62 10.82 8.11 -10.93
CA ASP A 62 11.27 8.61 -12.24
C ASP A 62 10.12 8.98 -13.18
N GLY A 63 8.88 8.88 -12.72
CA GLY A 63 7.71 9.22 -13.51
C GLY A 63 7.09 8.05 -14.25
N ASN A 64 7.77 6.93 -14.34
CA ASN A 64 7.20 5.75 -15.00
C ASN A 64 6.09 5.16 -14.15
N ARG A 65 5.14 4.53 -14.81
CA ARG A 65 4.03 3.86 -14.15
C ARG A 65 3.93 2.45 -14.68
N TYR A 66 3.59 1.52 -13.80
CA TYR A 66 3.49 0.11 -14.16
C TYR A 66 2.27 -0.51 -13.51
N ARG A 67 1.64 -1.39 -14.25
CA ARG A 67 0.65 -2.29 -13.67
C ARG A 67 1.40 -3.53 -13.21
N VAL A 68 1.21 -3.91 -11.96
CA VAL A 68 1.81 -5.09 -11.36
C VAL A 68 0.68 -5.98 -10.89
N TYR A 69 0.60 -7.19 -11.44
CA TYR A 69 -0.52 -8.07 -11.13
C TYR A 69 -0.10 -9.53 -11.25
N VAL A 70 -0.97 -10.41 -10.82
CA VAL A 70 -0.71 -11.85 -10.89
C VAL A 70 -1.62 -12.45 -11.96
N LYS A 71 -1.03 -13.23 -12.85
CA LYS A 71 -1.74 -13.95 -13.89
C LYS A 71 -1.18 -15.36 -13.98
N ASP A 72 -2.05 -16.36 -13.84
CA ASP A 72 -1.65 -17.77 -13.92
C ASP A 72 -0.52 -18.10 -12.96
N GLY A 73 -0.61 -17.56 -11.74
CA GLY A 73 0.39 -17.82 -10.70
C GLY A 73 1.70 -17.05 -10.87
N ARG A 74 1.77 -16.14 -11.83
CA ARG A 74 2.99 -15.37 -12.11
C ARG A 74 2.75 -13.90 -11.90
N VAL A 75 3.79 -13.21 -11.44
CA VAL A 75 3.74 -11.77 -11.34
C VAL A 75 4.09 -11.17 -12.71
N VAL A 76 3.24 -10.27 -13.18
CA VAL A 76 3.42 -9.58 -14.47
C VAL A 76 3.60 -8.10 -14.20
N VAL A 77 4.55 -7.48 -14.89
CA VAL A 77 4.81 -6.05 -14.81
C VAL A 77 4.65 -5.46 -16.20
N GLU A 78 3.69 -4.55 -16.36
CA GLU A 78 3.42 -3.91 -17.65
C GLU A 78 3.57 -2.41 -17.52
N LYS A 79 4.31 -1.81 -18.43
CA LYS A 79 4.44 -0.36 -18.44
C LYS A 79 3.15 0.28 -18.94
N LYS A 80 2.73 1.32 -18.24
CA LYS A 80 1.51 2.05 -18.58
C LYS A 80 1.80 3.21 -19.51
#